data_92e1c4bd61bb9f7a48700627780d2134
#
_entry.id   92e1c4bd61bb9f7a48700627780d2134
#
_cell.length_a   1.000
_cell.length_b   1.000
_cell.length_c   1.000
_cell.angle_alpha   90.00
_cell.angle_beta   90.00
_cell.angle_gamma   90.00
#
_symmetry.space_group_name_H-M   'P 1'
#
loop_
_entity.id
_entity.type
_entity.pdbx_description
1 polymer ?
#
loop_
_entity_poly.entity_id
_entity_poly.type
_entity_poly.pdbx_seq_one_letter_code
_entity_poly.pdbx_strand_id
1 'polypeptide(L)'
;MSKFFNETQKAHQWAQQKLVNQDLDVRQMLESLKQGPAIDAPLADASLAHCRQVTLGNGNAARLVLREDGSLNAALEAYRGLRTRLMHAQSKSGLHSIVITSSLPGEGKTLTTMNLGLCYAQLPQQRVLVIDGDMRAHGLTSMLDHPNSPGLAEILSGDVAPDEAIVATNQKNLFILPAGTISSPSPELFTGTRWQEFLGQCGEMFKVILIDAPPIRPLADFELISAACDGIVMVVRAHHGQRETLRKTASTLDKKKLVGVVFNAADVNVKGYDGYE
;
A
#
# COMPACT_ATOMS: atom_id res chain seq x y z
N MET A 1 -21.60 19.07 -51.53
CA MET A 1 -21.72 19.14 -50.04
C MET A 1 -22.32 17.92 -49.38
N SER A 2 -23.04 17.04 -50.06
CA SER A 2 -23.73 15.86 -49.46
C SER A 2 -22.82 14.65 -49.12
N LYS A 3 -21.71 14.45 -49.84
CA LYS A 3 -20.82 13.29 -49.58
C LYS A 3 -19.98 13.42 -48.30
N PHE A 4 -19.48 14.62 -48.01
CA PHE A 4 -18.66 14.89 -46.80
C PHE A 4 -19.50 14.77 -45.52
N PHE A 5 -20.76 15.19 -45.55
CA PHE A 5 -21.65 15.08 -44.40
C PHE A 5 -21.99 13.61 -44.05
N ASN A 6 -22.14 12.75 -45.05
CA ASN A 6 -22.40 11.33 -44.86
C ASN A 6 -21.19 10.56 -44.33
N GLU A 7 -19.98 10.93 -44.72
CA GLU A 7 -18.75 10.27 -44.21
C GLU A 7 -18.46 10.64 -42.74
N THR A 8 -18.73 11.92 -42.38
CA THR A 8 -18.56 12.36 -40.98
C THR A 8 -19.59 11.72 -40.04
N GLN A 9 -20.84 11.51 -40.50
CA GLN A 9 -21.85 10.80 -39.74
C GLN A 9 -21.52 9.33 -39.58
N LYS A 10 -21.02 8.67 -40.62
CA LYS A 10 -20.57 7.27 -40.53
C LYS A 10 -19.37 7.08 -39.60
N ALA A 11 -18.41 8.00 -39.63
CA ALA A 11 -17.26 8.00 -38.72
C ALA A 11 -17.70 8.21 -37.26
N HIS A 12 -18.68 9.09 -37.03
CA HIS A 12 -19.23 9.31 -35.69
C HIS A 12 -20.01 8.08 -35.17
N GLN A 13 -20.83 7.48 -36.01
CA GLN A 13 -21.54 6.24 -35.67
C GLN A 13 -20.59 5.07 -35.42
N TRP A 14 -19.54 4.95 -36.24
CA TRP A 14 -18.53 3.90 -36.06
C TRP A 14 -17.72 4.11 -34.75
N ALA A 15 -17.36 5.36 -34.42
CA ALA A 15 -16.67 5.71 -33.18
C ALA A 15 -17.57 5.46 -31.94
N GLN A 16 -18.85 5.80 -32.03
CA GLN A 16 -19.82 5.51 -30.95
C GLN A 16 -20.04 4.01 -30.78
N GLN A 17 -20.12 3.26 -31.87
CA GLN A 17 -20.30 1.82 -31.83
C GLN A 17 -19.07 1.08 -31.28
N LYS A 18 -17.88 1.62 -31.55
CA LYS A 18 -16.62 1.11 -30.99
C LYS A 18 -16.47 1.41 -29.50
N LEU A 19 -16.90 2.60 -29.04
CA LEU A 19 -16.96 2.94 -27.62
C LEU A 19 -17.96 2.08 -26.85
N VAL A 20 -19.15 1.84 -27.41
CA VAL A 20 -20.16 0.98 -26.79
C VAL A 20 -19.69 -0.49 -26.72
N ASN A 21 -18.99 -0.97 -27.72
CA ASN A 21 -18.43 -2.34 -27.73
C ASN A 21 -17.23 -2.47 -26.76
N GLN A 22 -16.41 -1.42 -26.60
CA GLN A 22 -15.36 -1.41 -25.57
C GLN A 22 -15.95 -1.38 -24.15
N ASP A 23 -17.01 -0.62 -23.91
CA ASP A 23 -17.70 -0.61 -22.61
C ASP A 23 -18.40 -1.95 -22.30
N LEU A 24 -18.90 -2.66 -23.31
CA LEU A 24 -19.47 -4.00 -23.14
C LEU A 24 -18.40 -5.05 -22.85
N ASP A 25 -17.24 -4.94 -23.49
CA ASP A 25 -16.11 -5.84 -23.28
C ASP A 25 -15.50 -5.62 -21.87
N VAL A 26 -15.36 -4.38 -21.46
CA VAL A 26 -14.92 -4.01 -20.11
C VAL A 26 -15.93 -4.45 -19.03
N ARG A 27 -17.23 -4.32 -19.28
CA ARG A 27 -18.26 -4.81 -18.34
C ARG A 27 -18.27 -6.33 -18.23
N GLN A 28 -18.16 -7.06 -19.33
CA GLN A 28 -18.06 -8.52 -19.31
C GLN A 28 -16.76 -8.98 -18.64
N MET A 29 -15.65 -8.29 -18.88
CA MET A 29 -14.40 -8.55 -18.21
C MET A 29 -14.48 -8.24 -16.70
N LEU A 30 -15.11 -7.14 -16.30
CA LEU A 30 -15.37 -6.82 -14.90
C LEU A 30 -16.33 -7.82 -14.22
N GLU A 31 -17.32 -8.36 -14.93
CA GLU A 31 -18.20 -9.41 -14.39
C GLU A 31 -17.48 -10.76 -14.28
N SER A 32 -16.62 -11.10 -15.22
CA SER A 32 -15.81 -12.32 -15.10
C SER A 32 -14.79 -12.23 -13.97
N LEU A 33 -14.25 -11.04 -13.69
CA LEU A 33 -13.37 -10.79 -12.55
C LEU A 33 -14.09 -10.82 -11.20
N LYS A 34 -15.40 -10.51 -11.17
CA LYS A 34 -16.25 -10.67 -9.97
C LYS A 34 -16.53 -12.13 -9.62
N GLN A 35 -16.37 -13.05 -10.56
CA GLN A 35 -16.62 -14.49 -10.38
C GLN A 35 -15.35 -15.30 -10.11
N GLY A 36 -14.23 -14.65 -9.80
CA GLY A 36 -13.03 -15.33 -9.34
C GLY A 36 -13.34 -16.16 -8.08
N PRO A 37 -12.69 -17.33 -7.89
CA PRO A 37 -12.94 -18.15 -6.71
C PRO A 37 -12.79 -17.28 -5.44
N ALA A 38 -13.72 -17.45 -4.51
CA ALA A 38 -13.63 -16.82 -3.19
C ALA A 38 -12.29 -17.20 -2.53
N ILE A 39 -11.83 -16.41 -1.58
CA ILE A 39 -10.69 -16.80 -0.75
C ILE A 39 -11.19 -17.95 0.12
N ASP A 40 -10.97 -19.19 -0.34
CA ASP A 40 -11.63 -20.39 0.17
C ASP A 40 -11.18 -20.79 1.60
N ALA A 41 -10.06 -20.23 2.09
CA ALA A 41 -9.58 -20.47 3.43
C ALA A 41 -9.52 -19.18 4.25
N PRO A 42 -10.32 -19.03 5.32
CA PRO A 42 -10.21 -17.88 6.20
C PRO A 42 -8.86 -17.88 6.91
N LEU A 43 -8.21 -16.73 6.95
CA LEU A 43 -7.00 -16.53 7.71
C LEU A 43 -7.31 -16.73 9.20
N ALA A 44 -6.63 -17.65 9.89
CA ALA A 44 -6.86 -17.98 11.28
C ALA A 44 -5.60 -17.74 12.14
N ASP A 45 -5.78 -17.58 13.46
CA ASP A 45 -4.67 -17.43 14.40
C ASP A 45 -3.65 -18.58 14.33
N ALA A 46 -4.13 -19.81 14.15
CA ALA A 46 -3.29 -20.97 13.95
C ALA A 46 -2.45 -20.90 12.68
N SER A 47 -2.97 -20.29 11.63
CA SER A 47 -2.26 -20.11 10.35
C SER A 47 -1.06 -19.17 10.51
N LEU A 48 -1.20 -18.09 11.29
CA LEU A 48 -0.09 -17.15 11.53
C LEU A 48 1.07 -17.78 12.31
N ALA A 49 0.81 -18.80 13.12
CA ALA A 49 1.85 -19.53 13.85
C ALA A 49 2.74 -20.36 12.91
N HIS A 50 2.27 -20.69 11.72
CA HIS A 50 2.96 -21.50 10.73
C HIS A 50 3.55 -20.66 9.58
N CYS A 51 3.36 -19.34 9.60
CA CYS A 51 3.95 -18.45 8.60
C CYS A 51 5.47 -18.64 8.52
N ARG A 52 5.98 -18.63 7.29
CA ARG A 52 7.42 -18.68 7.05
C ARG A 52 8.12 -17.53 7.74
N GLN A 53 9.23 -17.82 8.41
CA GLN A 53 10.08 -16.80 9.03
C GLN A 53 11.01 -16.19 8.00
N VAL A 54 11.12 -14.86 8.00
CA VAL A 54 12.08 -14.10 7.18
C VAL A 54 12.84 -13.12 8.05
N THR A 55 14.06 -12.82 7.65
CA THR A 55 14.85 -11.77 8.25
C THR A 55 14.79 -10.52 7.36
N LEU A 56 14.73 -9.36 7.97
CA LEU A 56 14.88 -8.11 7.23
C LEU A 56 16.32 -8.00 6.77
N GLY A 57 16.55 -8.02 5.44
CA GLY A 57 17.86 -8.12 4.83
C GLY A 57 18.81 -6.99 5.19
N ASN A 58 20.10 -7.30 5.28
CA ASN A 58 21.14 -6.41 5.80
C ASN A 58 21.41 -5.15 4.96
N GLY A 59 21.14 -5.15 3.65
CA GLY A 59 21.48 -4.03 2.76
C GLY A 59 20.67 -2.76 2.98
N ASN A 60 19.34 -2.89 3.13
CA ASN A 60 18.43 -1.78 3.38
C ASN A 60 18.09 -1.62 4.88
N ALA A 61 18.43 -2.61 5.71
CA ALA A 61 18.22 -2.56 7.16
C ALA A 61 18.95 -1.38 7.83
N ALA A 62 20.04 -0.92 7.27
CA ALA A 62 20.76 0.27 7.75
C ALA A 62 19.94 1.57 7.70
N ARG A 63 18.86 1.60 6.93
CA ARG A 63 17.93 2.74 6.84
C ARG A 63 16.73 2.61 7.78
N LEU A 64 16.58 1.47 8.44
CA LEU A 64 15.53 1.25 9.40
C LEU A 64 15.88 1.97 10.71
N VAL A 65 14.88 2.59 11.34
CA VAL A 65 15.08 3.40 12.56
C VAL A 65 15.31 2.56 13.81
N LEU A 66 14.85 1.31 13.81
CA LEU A 66 15.14 0.37 14.89
C LEU A 66 16.51 -0.25 14.66
N ARG A 67 17.49 0.19 15.45
CA ARG A 67 18.82 -0.41 15.51
C ARG A 67 18.90 -1.36 16.71
N GLU A 68 19.67 -2.40 16.57
CA GLU A 68 19.92 -3.38 17.63
C GLU A 68 20.62 -2.74 18.85
N ASP A 69 21.35 -1.63 18.65
CA ASP A 69 22.06 -0.91 19.71
C ASP A 69 21.16 -0.08 20.65
N GLY A 70 19.86 0.01 20.35
CA GLY A 70 18.89 0.73 21.17
C GLY A 70 19.10 2.25 21.21
N SER A 71 19.98 2.79 20.36
CA SER A 71 20.27 4.23 20.36
C SER A 71 19.02 5.03 19.97
N LEU A 72 18.65 5.97 20.81
CA LEU A 72 17.61 6.97 20.52
C LEU A 72 18.11 7.86 19.38
N ASN A 73 17.43 7.83 18.25
CA ASN A 73 17.67 8.78 17.20
C ASN A 73 16.41 9.62 16.92
N ALA A 74 16.60 10.85 16.48
CA ALA A 74 15.51 11.78 16.19
C ALA A 74 14.49 11.22 15.19
N ALA A 75 14.93 10.33 14.29
CA ALA A 75 14.06 9.67 13.32
C ALA A 75 13.11 8.68 14.01
N LEU A 76 13.60 7.90 14.97
CA LEU A 76 12.76 6.97 15.75
C LEU A 76 11.65 7.72 16.50
N GLU A 77 12.00 8.83 17.14
CA GLU A 77 11.02 9.67 17.85
C GLU A 77 9.99 10.30 16.90
N ALA A 78 10.41 10.72 15.70
CA ALA A 78 9.49 11.20 14.68
C ALA A 78 8.46 10.12 14.27
N TYR A 79 8.91 8.87 14.08
CA TYR A 79 8.01 7.75 13.76
C TYR A 79 7.13 7.35 14.95
N ARG A 80 7.61 7.42 16.18
CA ARG A 80 6.78 7.23 17.38
C ARG A 80 5.69 8.30 17.48
N GLY A 81 6.03 9.55 17.18
CA GLY A 81 5.07 10.65 17.10
C GLY A 81 4.03 10.43 15.99
N LEU A 82 4.46 9.99 14.81
CA LEU A 82 3.56 9.65 13.71
C LEU A 82 2.61 8.52 14.10
N ARG A 83 3.14 7.42 14.67
CA ARG A 83 2.34 6.31 15.18
C ARG A 83 1.28 6.78 16.18
N THR A 84 1.65 7.62 17.15
CA THR A 84 0.73 8.13 18.17
C THR A 84 -0.43 8.92 17.54
N ARG A 85 -0.15 9.75 16.53
CA ARG A 85 -1.18 10.50 15.81
C ARG A 85 -2.11 9.58 15.02
N LEU A 86 -1.55 8.55 14.37
CA LEU A 86 -2.35 7.57 13.63
C LEU A 86 -3.21 6.72 14.58
N MET A 87 -2.69 6.28 15.71
CA MET A 87 -3.47 5.57 16.75
C MET A 87 -4.65 6.42 17.24
N HIS A 88 -4.44 7.72 17.40
CA HIS A 88 -5.53 8.62 17.77
C HIS A 88 -6.59 8.75 16.66
N ALA A 89 -6.19 8.80 15.40
CA ALA A 89 -7.12 8.76 14.28
C ALA A 89 -7.85 7.42 14.22
N GLN A 90 -7.15 6.29 14.42
CA GLN A 90 -7.72 4.95 14.47
C GLN A 90 -8.80 4.82 15.56
N SER A 91 -8.53 5.32 16.76
CA SER A 91 -9.51 5.27 17.87
C SER A 91 -10.79 6.08 17.60
N LYS A 92 -10.69 7.14 16.80
CA LYS A 92 -11.83 7.99 16.45
C LYS A 92 -12.64 7.50 15.27
N SER A 93 -11.99 6.91 14.28
CA SER A 93 -12.59 6.64 12.97
C SER A 93 -12.60 5.15 12.61
N GLY A 94 -12.12 4.26 13.48
CA GLY A 94 -12.09 2.81 13.24
C GLY A 94 -11.15 2.41 12.10
N LEU A 95 -10.09 3.17 11.84
CA LEU A 95 -9.15 2.87 10.75
C LEU A 95 -8.34 1.61 11.07
N HIS A 96 -8.41 0.60 10.22
CA HIS A 96 -7.59 -0.61 10.30
C HIS A 96 -6.55 -0.66 9.19
N SER A 97 -6.94 -0.30 7.97
CA SER A 97 -6.11 -0.31 6.77
C SER A 97 -5.70 1.10 6.35
N ILE A 98 -4.39 1.36 6.29
CA ILE A 98 -3.83 2.66 5.94
C ILE A 98 -2.89 2.48 4.75
N VAL A 99 -3.25 3.09 3.62
CA VAL A 99 -2.38 3.13 2.44
C VAL A 99 -1.40 4.29 2.54
N ILE A 100 -0.13 4.00 2.30
CA ILE A 100 0.97 4.96 2.31
C ILE A 100 1.45 5.12 0.87
N THR A 101 1.38 6.34 0.37
CA THR A 101 1.72 6.69 -1.01
C THR A 101 2.53 7.98 -1.07
N SER A 102 2.89 8.39 -2.27
CA SER A 102 3.61 9.65 -2.51
C SER A 102 3.18 10.29 -3.82
N SER A 103 3.56 11.53 -4.07
CA SER A 103 3.26 12.16 -5.37
C SER A 103 4.23 11.73 -6.46
N LEU A 104 5.47 11.43 -6.09
CA LEU A 104 6.57 11.07 -6.99
C LEU A 104 7.33 9.84 -6.46
N PRO A 105 8.00 9.09 -7.34
CA PRO A 105 8.96 8.06 -6.91
C PRO A 105 10.10 8.67 -6.07
N GLY A 106 10.66 7.90 -5.15
CA GLY A 106 11.81 8.33 -4.35
C GLY A 106 11.49 9.27 -3.18
N GLU A 107 10.22 9.54 -2.86
CA GLU A 107 9.83 10.37 -1.71
C GLU A 107 9.93 9.64 -0.36
N GLY A 108 10.19 8.32 -0.36
CA GLY A 108 10.44 7.54 0.84
C GLY A 108 9.20 6.84 1.40
N LYS A 109 8.15 6.64 0.60
CA LYS A 109 6.94 5.94 0.99
C LYS A 109 7.22 4.56 1.61
N THR A 110 7.95 3.71 0.92
CA THR A 110 8.31 2.35 1.34
C THR A 110 9.06 2.33 2.68
N LEU A 111 10.05 3.22 2.82
CA LEU A 111 10.82 3.34 4.04
C LEU A 111 9.97 3.86 5.20
N THR A 112 9.04 4.78 4.92
CA THR A 112 8.08 5.28 5.90
C THR A 112 7.12 4.17 6.33
N THR A 113 6.60 3.37 5.40
CA THR A 113 5.71 2.24 5.69
C THR A 113 6.39 1.23 6.60
N MET A 114 7.62 0.84 6.27
CA MET A 114 8.37 -0.16 7.04
C MET A 114 8.73 0.34 8.44
N ASN A 115 9.27 1.56 8.55
CA ASN A 115 9.62 2.14 9.85
C ASN A 115 8.41 2.34 10.75
N LEU A 116 7.28 2.73 10.17
CA LEU A 116 6.02 2.84 10.90
C LEU A 116 5.54 1.46 11.38
N GLY A 117 5.61 0.43 10.52
CA GLY A 117 5.31 -0.96 10.87
C GLY A 117 6.15 -1.45 12.05
N LEU A 118 7.46 -1.22 12.00
CA LEU A 118 8.38 -1.51 13.09
C LEU A 118 8.00 -0.79 14.39
N CYS A 119 7.63 0.48 14.31
CA CYS A 119 7.20 1.25 15.49
C CYS A 119 5.89 0.72 16.09
N TYR A 120 4.94 0.29 15.27
CA TYR A 120 3.70 -0.34 15.76
C TYR A 120 3.98 -1.70 16.39
N ALA A 121 4.84 -2.52 15.80
CA ALA A 121 5.17 -3.84 16.28
C ALA A 121 5.86 -3.85 17.67
N GLN A 122 6.43 -2.73 18.09
CA GLN A 122 6.95 -2.55 19.46
C GLN A 122 5.85 -2.53 20.53
N LEU A 123 4.61 -2.28 20.14
CA LEU A 123 3.51 -2.23 21.11
C LEU A 123 3.08 -3.66 21.47
N PRO A 124 2.85 -3.94 22.78
CA PRO A 124 2.39 -5.25 23.21
C PRO A 124 1.06 -5.62 22.56
N GLN A 125 0.93 -6.87 22.13
CA GLN A 125 -0.32 -7.44 21.59
C GLN A 125 -0.89 -6.72 20.36
N GLN A 126 -0.08 -5.95 19.64
CA GLN A 126 -0.49 -5.30 18.38
C GLN A 126 0.18 -5.99 17.20
N ARG A 127 -0.49 -6.96 16.60
CA ARG A 127 -0.04 -7.52 15.33
C ARG A 127 -0.22 -6.49 14.23
N VAL A 128 0.81 -6.36 13.42
CA VAL A 128 0.89 -5.41 12.30
C VAL A 128 1.19 -6.19 11.04
N LEU A 129 0.40 -5.97 10.01
CA LEU A 129 0.69 -6.45 8.66
C LEU A 129 1.17 -5.29 7.80
N VAL A 130 2.31 -5.47 7.15
CA VAL A 130 2.83 -4.54 6.14
C VAL A 130 2.73 -5.21 4.78
N ILE A 131 2.03 -4.60 3.85
CA ILE A 131 1.74 -5.15 2.52
C ILE A 131 2.53 -4.36 1.47
N ASP A 132 3.25 -5.05 0.59
CA ASP A 132 3.84 -4.46 -0.60
C ASP A 132 2.79 -4.44 -1.72
N GLY A 133 2.10 -3.31 -1.85
CA GLY A 133 1.12 -3.06 -2.92
C GLY A 133 1.74 -2.43 -4.18
N ASP A 134 3.04 -2.08 -4.15
CA ASP A 134 3.76 -1.58 -5.32
C ASP A 134 4.37 -2.75 -6.11
N MET A 135 3.50 -3.52 -6.75
CA MET A 135 3.87 -4.72 -7.52
C MET A 135 4.80 -4.42 -8.71
N ARG A 136 5.11 -3.16 -9.00
CA ARG A 136 6.03 -2.76 -10.07
C ARG A 136 7.42 -2.49 -9.55
N ALA A 137 7.52 -1.83 -8.39
CA ALA A 137 8.80 -1.45 -7.82
C ALA A 137 9.34 -2.50 -6.84
N HIS A 138 8.48 -3.32 -6.23
CA HIS A 138 8.84 -4.32 -5.23
C HIS A 138 9.73 -3.76 -4.11
N GLY A 139 9.49 -2.51 -3.74
CA GLY A 139 10.39 -1.78 -2.85
C GLY A 139 10.50 -2.38 -1.46
N LEU A 140 9.40 -2.82 -0.90
CA LEU A 140 9.32 -3.46 0.40
C LEU A 140 9.79 -4.92 0.31
N THR A 141 9.35 -5.65 -0.71
CA THR A 141 9.74 -7.03 -0.98
C THR A 141 11.27 -7.17 -1.09
N SER A 142 11.94 -6.18 -1.71
CA SER A 142 13.40 -6.18 -1.85
C SER A 142 14.16 -6.02 -0.53
N MET A 143 13.48 -5.69 0.57
CA MET A 143 14.08 -5.62 1.91
C MET A 143 14.12 -6.98 2.61
N LEU A 144 13.49 -8.01 2.05
CA LEU A 144 13.44 -9.36 2.60
C LEU A 144 14.60 -10.19 2.08
N ASP A 145 15.07 -11.15 2.87
CA ASP A 145 16.12 -12.10 2.47
C ASP A 145 15.69 -13.02 1.32
N HIS A 146 14.39 -13.22 1.15
CA HIS A 146 13.79 -14.08 0.12
C HIS A 146 12.75 -13.30 -0.70
N PRO A 147 13.17 -12.41 -1.61
CA PRO A 147 12.24 -11.58 -2.37
C PRO A 147 11.37 -12.38 -3.37
N ASN A 148 11.84 -13.57 -3.81
CA ASN A 148 11.12 -14.42 -4.76
C ASN A 148 10.17 -15.38 -4.05
N SER A 149 9.16 -14.85 -3.39
CA SER A 149 8.15 -15.61 -2.67
C SER A 149 6.78 -15.28 -3.23
N PRO A 150 5.81 -16.21 -3.14
CA PRO A 150 4.42 -15.84 -3.40
C PRO A 150 4.02 -14.69 -2.48
N GLY A 151 3.13 -13.85 -2.96
CA GLY A 151 2.72 -12.65 -2.26
C GLY A 151 1.31 -12.19 -2.62
N LEU A 152 1.11 -10.88 -2.57
CA LEU A 152 -0.18 -10.27 -2.82
C LEU A 152 -0.74 -10.61 -4.21
N ALA A 153 0.12 -10.64 -5.23
CA ALA A 153 -0.32 -10.92 -6.59
C ALA A 153 -0.94 -12.32 -6.72
N GLU A 154 -0.31 -13.34 -6.12
CA GLU A 154 -0.79 -14.72 -6.15
C GLU A 154 -2.05 -14.91 -5.29
N ILE A 155 -2.19 -14.18 -4.18
CA ILE A 155 -3.46 -14.15 -3.42
C ILE A 155 -4.59 -13.57 -4.27
N LEU A 156 -4.33 -12.44 -4.93
CA LEU A 156 -5.35 -11.77 -5.73
C LEU A 156 -5.73 -12.54 -6.99
N SER A 157 -4.82 -13.30 -7.60
CA SER A 157 -5.15 -14.23 -8.69
C SER A 157 -5.81 -15.53 -8.21
N GLY A 158 -5.66 -15.88 -6.93
CA GLY A 158 -6.25 -17.08 -6.33
C GLY A 158 -5.38 -18.30 -6.41
N ASP A 159 -4.11 -18.12 -6.68
CA ASP A 159 -3.15 -19.21 -6.84
C ASP A 159 -2.59 -19.69 -5.50
N VAL A 160 -2.66 -18.84 -4.45
CA VAL A 160 -2.05 -19.11 -3.14
C VAL A 160 -2.98 -18.62 -2.02
N ALA A 161 -3.05 -19.37 -0.93
CA ALA A 161 -3.78 -18.95 0.26
C ALA A 161 -3.02 -17.85 1.03
N PRO A 162 -3.72 -16.97 1.78
CA PRO A 162 -3.09 -15.86 2.51
C PRO A 162 -2.00 -16.29 3.49
N ASP A 163 -2.17 -17.40 4.18
CA ASP A 163 -1.21 -17.93 5.17
C ASP A 163 0.07 -18.51 4.54
N GLU A 164 0.03 -18.88 3.27
CA GLU A 164 1.20 -19.34 2.53
C GLU A 164 2.06 -18.16 2.04
N ALA A 165 1.45 -17.00 1.84
CA ALA A 165 2.10 -15.79 1.30
C ALA A 165 2.55 -14.80 2.39
N ILE A 166 1.79 -14.69 3.48
CA ILE A 166 2.18 -13.83 4.61
C ILE A 166 3.40 -14.44 5.31
N VAL A 167 4.40 -13.61 5.59
CA VAL A 167 5.62 -14.03 6.29
C VAL A 167 5.73 -13.33 7.64
N ALA A 168 6.20 -14.06 8.66
CA ALA A 168 6.54 -13.51 9.95
C ALA A 168 7.99 -13.03 9.93
N THR A 169 8.29 -11.93 10.63
CA THR A 169 9.65 -11.41 10.68
C THR A 169 10.33 -11.75 12.01
N ASN A 170 11.66 -11.52 12.08
CA ASN A 170 12.41 -11.58 13.34
C ASN A 170 11.96 -10.50 14.35
N GLN A 171 11.15 -9.52 13.93
CA GLN A 171 10.53 -8.56 14.85
C GLN A 171 9.17 -9.07 15.31
N LYS A 172 9.03 -9.28 16.62
CA LYS A 172 7.78 -9.76 17.21
C LYS A 172 6.61 -8.87 16.78
N ASN A 173 5.48 -9.48 16.45
CA ASN A 173 4.25 -8.83 16.01
C ASN A 173 4.30 -8.15 14.62
N LEU A 174 5.40 -8.23 13.87
CA LEU A 174 5.50 -7.70 12.52
C LEU A 174 5.40 -8.82 11.50
N PHE A 175 4.41 -8.73 10.65
CA PHE A 175 4.19 -9.60 9.50
C PHE A 175 4.28 -8.79 8.22
N ILE A 176 4.75 -9.44 7.16
CA ILE A 176 4.89 -8.80 5.86
C ILE A 176 4.18 -9.67 4.81
N LEU A 177 3.50 -9.03 3.89
CA LEU A 177 3.02 -9.63 2.68
C LEU A 177 3.82 -9.06 1.51
N PRO A 178 4.70 -9.85 0.87
CA PRO A 178 5.44 -9.44 -0.32
C PRO A 178 4.50 -9.12 -1.48
N ALA A 179 5.00 -8.41 -2.50
CA ALA A 179 4.25 -8.11 -3.71
C ALA A 179 3.88 -9.36 -4.52
N GLY A 180 4.72 -10.39 -4.47
CA GLY A 180 4.60 -11.62 -5.25
C GLY A 180 5.62 -11.70 -6.40
N THR A 181 5.46 -12.70 -7.26
CA THR A 181 6.41 -13.04 -8.33
C THR A 181 5.84 -12.85 -9.73
N ILE A 182 4.60 -12.38 -9.86
CA ILE A 182 3.97 -12.19 -11.17
C ILE A 182 4.79 -11.17 -11.98
N SER A 183 5.28 -11.60 -13.13
CA SER A 183 6.19 -10.82 -13.97
C SER A 183 5.52 -9.65 -14.71
N SER A 184 4.20 -9.62 -14.77
CA SER A 184 3.43 -8.53 -15.39
C SER A 184 2.22 -8.19 -14.54
N PRO A 185 2.44 -7.47 -13.41
CA PRO A 185 1.35 -7.08 -12.53
C PRO A 185 0.40 -6.13 -13.26
N SER A 186 -0.88 -6.45 -13.17
CA SER A 186 -1.96 -5.71 -13.80
C SER A 186 -2.79 -5.01 -12.73
N PRO A 187 -3.18 -3.74 -12.92
CA PRO A 187 -4.10 -3.04 -12.03
C PRO A 187 -5.40 -3.81 -11.80
N GLU A 188 -5.80 -4.63 -12.76
CA GLU A 188 -7.02 -5.44 -12.72
C GLU A 188 -7.02 -6.45 -11.56
N LEU A 189 -5.86 -6.82 -11.00
CA LEU A 189 -5.79 -7.65 -9.80
C LEU A 189 -6.49 -7.01 -8.58
N PHE A 190 -6.53 -5.67 -8.53
CA PHE A 190 -7.24 -4.94 -7.49
C PHE A 190 -8.71 -4.66 -7.81
N THR A 191 -9.18 -5.04 -9.01
CA THR A 191 -10.59 -4.92 -9.36
C THR A 191 -11.40 -6.10 -8.80
N GLY A 192 -12.69 -5.88 -8.52
CA GLY A 192 -13.54 -6.92 -7.93
C GLY A 192 -13.51 -6.91 -6.40
N THR A 193 -14.03 -7.98 -5.80
CA THR A 193 -14.25 -8.08 -4.34
C THR A 193 -13.05 -8.65 -3.60
N ARG A 194 -12.17 -9.38 -4.27
CA ARG A 194 -11.10 -10.17 -3.63
C ARG A 194 -10.13 -9.33 -2.79
N TRP A 195 -9.74 -8.16 -3.29
CA TRP A 195 -8.90 -7.24 -2.51
C TRP A 195 -9.60 -6.77 -1.23
N GLN A 196 -10.87 -6.42 -1.33
CA GLN A 196 -11.68 -5.99 -0.18
C GLN A 196 -11.92 -7.14 0.81
N GLU A 197 -12.24 -8.35 0.32
CA GLU A 197 -12.42 -9.56 1.12
C GLU A 197 -11.14 -9.92 1.88
N PHE A 198 -9.99 -9.88 1.20
CA PHE A 198 -8.69 -10.12 1.80
C PHE A 198 -8.37 -9.12 2.91
N LEU A 199 -8.58 -7.81 2.67
CA LEU A 199 -8.40 -6.80 3.71
C LEU A 199 -9.35 -6.99 4.90
N GLY A 200 -10.59 -7.42 4.65
CA GLY A 200 -11.55 -7.76 5.69
C GLY A 200 -11.04 -8.89 6.59
N GLN A 201 -10.57 -9.99 6.02
CA GLN A 201 -9.98 -11.11 6.77
C GLN A 201 -8.72 -10.67 7.56
N CYS A 202 -7.86 -9.86 6.94
CA CYS A 202 -6.69 -9.31 7.63
C CYS A 202 -7.09 -8.41 8.82
N GLY A 203 -8.20 -7.67 8.70
CA GLY A 203 -8.70 -6.79 9.77
C GLY A 203 -9.13 -7.54 11.04
N GLU A 204 -9.50 -8.82 10.93
CA GLU A 204 -9.81 -9.68 12.08
C GLU A 204 -8.54 -10.12 12.84
N MET A 205 -7.40 -10.22 12.15
CA MET A 205 -6.16 -10.78 12.64
C MET A 205 -5.12 -9.73 13.05
N PHE A 206 -5.11 -8.62 12.34
CA PHE A 206 -4.13 -7.56 12.50
C PHE A 206 -4.79 -6.27 12.99
N LYS A 207 -4.22 -5.71 14.04
CA LYS A 207 -4.70 -4.43 14.58
C LYS A 207 -4.47 -3.26 13.64
N VAL A 208 -3.42 -3.36 12.83
CA VAL A 208 -3.00 -2.33 11.86
C VAL A 208 -2.53 -3.02 10.59
N ILE A 209 -3.01 -2.56 9.46
CA ILE A 209 -2.57 -2.96 8.12
C ILE A 209 -2.00 -1.72 7.44
N LEU A 210 -0.72 -1.75 7.11
CA LEU A 210 -0.03 -0.68 6.39
C LEU A 210 0.25 -1.15 4.97
N ILE A 211 -0.19 -0.42 3.97
CA ILE A 211 -0.03 -0.78 2.56
C ILE A 211 0.93 0.20 1.90
N ASP A 212 2.10 -0.27 1.46
CA ASP A 212 3.00 0.50 0.59
C ASP A 212 2.43 0.49 -0.82
N ALA A 213 1.95 1.61 -1.30
CA ALA A 213 1.33 1.72 -2.61
C ALA A 213 2.20 2.52 -3.59
N PRO A 214 2.06 2.33 -4.90
CA PRO A 214 2.77 3.13 -5.88
C PRO A 214 2.46 4.63 -5.74
N PRO A 215 3.29 5.51 -6.32
CA PRO A 215 2.98 6.95 -6.38
C PRO A 215 1.62 7.20 -7.04
N ILE A 216 0.92 8.23 -6.57
CA ILE A 216 -0.44 8.60 -7.04
C ILE A 216 -0.47 8.79 -8.56
N ARG A 217 0.61 9.25 -9.14
CA ARG A 217 0.73 9.42 -10.60
C ARG A 217 1.96 8.69 -11.14
N PRO A 218 1.89 8.14 -12.35
CA PRO A 218 0.83 8.20 -13.38
C PRO A 218 -0.12 6.99 -13.42
N LEU A 219 -0.20 6.16 -12.37
CA LEU A 219 -0.78 4.83 -12.42
C LEU A 219 -2.17 4.75 -11.75
N ALA A 220 -3.06 3.96 -12.35
CA ALA A 220 -4.38 3.67 -11.78
C ALA A 220 -4.33 2.76 -10.54
N ASP A 221 -3.21 2.04 -10.33
CA ASP A 221 -3.01 1.07 -9.25
C ASP A 221 -3.34 1.68 -7.88
N PHE A 222 -2.87 2.92 -7.62
CA PHE A 222 -3.14 3.60 -6.36
C PHE A 222 -4.64 3.80 -6.09
N GLU A 223 -5.40 4.20 -7.11
CA GLU A 223 -6.84 4.46 -6.95
C GLU A 223 -7.58 3.18 -6.57
N LEU A 224 -7.25 2.06 -7.22
CA LEU A 224 -7.85 0.75 -6.95
C LEU A 224 -7.46 0.23 -5.56
N ILE A 225 -6.19 0.34 -5.17
CA ILE A 225 -5.72 -0.06 -3.84
C ILE A 225 -6.43 0.77 -2.76
N SER A 226 -6.44 2.09 -2.91
CA SER A 226 -6.98 3.00 -1.89
C SER A 226 -8.50 2.94 -1.77
N ALA A 227 -9.20 2.48 -2.80
CA ALA A 227 -10.67 2.35 -2.77
C ALA A 227 -11.14 1.44 -1.63
N ALA A 228 -10.44 0.34 -1.35
CA ALA A 228 -10.78 -0.61 -0.28
C ALA A 228 -10.15 -0.27 1.09
N CYS A 229 -9.25 0.72 1.17
CA CYS A 229 -8.57 1.10 2.41
C CYS A 229 -9.36 2.16 3.20
N ASP A 230 -9.15 2.20 4.52
CA ASP A 230 -9.84 3.15 5.41
C ASP A 230 -9.19 4.53 5.40
N GLY A 231 -7.86 4.59 5.26
CA GLY A 231 -7.12 5.84 5.35
C GLY A 231 -5.97 5.95 4.37
N ILE A 232 -5.61 7.19 4.05
CA ILE A 232 -4.50 7.54 3.15
C ILE A 232 -3.50 8.42 3.93
N VAL A 233 -2.24 8.05 3.89
CA VAL A 233 -1.11 8.88 4.32
C VAL A 233 -0.25 9.20 3.11
N MET A 234 -0.07 10.48 2.82
CA MET A 234 0.77 10.94 1.72
C MET A 234 2.16 11.30 2.23
N VAL A 235 3.19 10.70 1.67
CA VAL A 235 4.59 11.02 1.97
C VAL A 235 5.09 12.02 0.93
N VAL A 236 5.73 13.07 1.40
CA VAL A 236 6.33 14.13 0.59
C VAL A 236 7.76 14.33 1.06
N ARG A 237 8.71 14.25 0.14
CA ARG A 237 10.11 14.53 0.47
C ARG A 237 10.40 16.01 0.33
N ALA A 238 11.03 16.58 1.35
CA ALA A 238 11.49 17.97 1.32
C ALA A 238 12.44 18.19 0.12
N HIS A 239 12.30 19.32 -0.53
CA HIS A 239 13.13 19.74 -1.68
C HIS A 239 13.13 18.80 -2.89
N HIS A 240 12.16 17.86 -3.01
CA HIS A 240 12.14 16.87 -4.08
C HIS A 240 11.16 17.15 -5.22
N GLY A 241 10.13 17.91 -5.01
CA GLY A 241 9.10 18.14 -6.02
C GLY A 241 8.67 19.60 -6.13
N GLN A 242 8.05 19.94 -7.26
CA GLN A 242 7.43 21.27 -7.43
C GLN A 242 6.15 21.36 -6.59
N ARG A 243 5.99 22.46 -5.85
CA ARG A 243 4.82 22.71 -4.99
C ARG A 243 3.49 22.58 -5.73
N GLU A 244 3.48 23.00 -7.00
CA GLU A 244 2.27 22.90 -7.83
C GLU A 244 1.88 21.47 -8.15
N THR A 245 2.85 20.60 -8.45
CA THR A 245 2.65 19.16 -8.66
C THR A 245 2.08 18.52 -7.42
N LEU A 246 2.63 18.82 -6.24
CA LEU A 246 2.12 18.34 -4.95
C LEU A 246 0.66 18.76 -4.72
N ARG A 247 0.33 20.05 -4.97
CA ARG A 247 -1.06 20.51 -4.82
C ARG A 247 -2.02 19.82 -5.77
N LYS A 248 -1.64 19.66 -7.05
CA LYS A 248 -2.46 18.93 -8.04
C LYS A 248 -2.67 17.48 -7.62
N THR A 249 -1.62 16.80 -7.18
CA THR A 249 -1.71 15.41 -6.73
C THR A 249 -2.56 15.29 -5.45
N ALA A 250 -2.33 16.14 -4.45
CA ALA A 250 -3.12 16.13 -3.23
C ALA A 250 -4.61 16.45 -3.47
N SER A 251 -4.93 17.24 -4.52
CA SER A 251 -6.32 17.54 -4.86
C SER A 251 -7.08 16.38 -5.49
N THR A 252 -6.40 15.35 -6.00
CA THR A 252 -7.04 14.14 -6.54
C THR A 252 -7.38 13.10 -5.46
N LEU A 253 -6.80 13.24 -4.26
CA LEU A 253 -7.07 12.32 -3.15
C LEU A 253 -8.48 12.50 -2.59
N ASP A 254 -9.09 11.40 -2.18
CA ASP A 254 -10.32 11.46 -1.39
C ASP A 254 -10.02 12.11 -0.03
N LYS A 255 -10.54 13.31 0.14
CA LYS A 255 -10.34 14.11 1.36
C LYS A 255 -10.91 13.46 2.61
N LYS A 256 -11.90 12.57 2.47
CA LYS A 256 -12.50 11.84 3.60
C LYS A 256 -11.57 10.76 4.12
N LYS A 257 -10.75 10.18 3.23
CA LYS A 257 -9.77 9.15 3.56
C LYS A 257 -8.38 9.73 3.89
N LEU A 258 -8.09 10.98 3.54
CA LEU A 258 -6.78 11.58 3.79
C LEU A 258 -6.58 11.83 5.29
N VAL A 259 -5.80 10.97 5.94
CA VAL A 259 -5.48 11.05 7.38
C VAL A 259 -4.40 12.11 7.64
N GLY A 260 -3.44 12.25 6.73
CA GLY A 260 -2.39 13.25 6.89
C GLY A 260 -1.29 13.19 5.83
N VAL A 261 -0.35 14.12 5.98
CA VAL A 261 0.84 14.23 5.13
C VAL A 261 2.09 14.12 6.01
N VAL A 262 3.04 13.29 5.58
CA VAL A 262 4.34 13.12 6.22
C VAL A 262 5.39 13.86 5.40
N PHE A 263 6.07 14.82 5.99
CA PHE A 263 7.24 15.46 5.39
C PHE A 263 8.49 14.65 5.72
N ASN A 264 9.02 13.96 4.72
CA ASN A 264 10.20 13.12 4.84
C ASN A 264 11.47 13.91 4.46
N ALA A 265 12.59 13.55 5.08
CA ALA A 265 13.90 14.21 4.87
C ALA A 265 13.84 15.74 5.00
N ALA A 266 12.99 16.24 5.87
CA ALA A 266 12.95 17.65 6.21
C ALA A 266 14.09 17.97 7.19
N ASP A 267 14.78 19.09 6.97
CA ASP A 267 15.72 19.66 7.94
C ASP A 267 14.93 20.18 9.13
N VAL A 268 14.70 19.31 10.11
CA VAL A 268 14.08 19.72 11.36
C VAL A 268 15.20 20.36 12.19
N ASN A 269 15.19 21.68 12.25
CA ASN A 269 15.98 22.41 13.24
C ASN A 269 15.35 22.09 14.60
N VAL A 270 15.85 21.06 15.27
CA VAL A 270 15.40 20.64 16.61
C VAL A 270 15.99 21.63 17.64
N LYS A 271 15.66 22.92 17.47
CA LYS A 271 15.85 23.90 18.55
C LYS A 271 14.74 23.68 19.57
N GLY A 272 15.02 22.90 20.59
CA GLY A 272 14.10 22.69 21.70
C GLY A 272 14.16 21.32 22.38
N TYR A 273 15.00 20.39 21.92
CA TYR A 273 15.17 19.09 22.60
C TYR A 273 16.42 19.00 23.51
N ASP A 274 17.24 20.07 23.58
CA ASP A 274 18.44 20.10 24.38
C ASP A 274 18.16 20.33 25.91
N GLY A 275 16.97 20.07 26.40
CA GLY A 275 16.54 20.38 27.75
C GLY A 275 16.05 19.20 28.60
N TYR A 276 16.24 17.95 28.17
CA TYR A 276 15.93 16.76 28.97
C TYR A 276 17.15 15.82 29.02
N GLU A 277 18.19 16.27 29.69
CA GLU A 277 19.19 15.44 30.35
C GLU A 277 18.91 15.41 31.86
#